data_4f8e9e8570f0c69e116f634ea6e569f5
#
_entry.id   4f8e9e8570f0c69e116f634ea6e569f5
#
_cell.length_a   1.000
_cell.length_b   1.000
_cell.length_c   1.000
_cell.angle_alpha   90.00
_cell.angle_beta   90.00
_cell.angle_gamma   90.00
#
_symmetry.space_group_name_H-M   'P 1'
#
loop_
_entity.id
_entity.type
_entity.pdbx_description
1 polymer ?
#
loop_
_entity_poly.entity_id
_entity_poly.type
_entity_poly.pdbx_seq_one_letter_code
_entity_poly.pdbx_strand_id
1 'polypeptide(L)'
;MELNELPGSELILLGLEDLCQGKNNTIGALLIAIASLRLTETGLDIPNEPLVSEPELSLYAHLQNEREDAYSYYNALLNSLNSFCAALELKSKYQRTRI
;
A
#
# COMPACT_ATOMS: atom_id res chain seq x y z
N MET A 1 -3.92 16.27 -7.37
CA MET A 1 -3.83 14.88 -7.85
C MET A 1 -4.80 14.01 -7.07
N GLU A 2 -5.59 13.25 -7.79
CA GLU A 2 -6.56 12.35 -7.17
C GLU A 2 -5.93 10.96 -7.05
N LEU A 3 -5.70 10.51 -5.84
CA LEU A 3 -5.07 9.20 -5.61
C LEU A 3 -5.94 8.06 -6.16
N ASN A 4 -7.25 8.23 -6.14
CA ASN A 4 -8.17 7.19 -6.62
C ASN A 4 -8.11 6.96 -8.13
N GLU A 5 -7.39 7.80 -8.86
CA GLU A 5 -7.19 7.61 -10.30
C GLU A 5 -6.00 6.73 -10.62
N LEU A 6 -5.16 6.43 -9.64
CA LEU A 6 -3.97 5.62 -9.84
C LEU A 6 -4.31 4.13 -9.82
N PRO A 7 -3.57 3.30 -10.57
CA PRO A 7 -3.80 1.86 -10.54
C PRO A 7 -3.55 1.29 -9.14
N GLY A 8 -4.40 0.39 -8.69
CA GLY A 8 -4.27 -0.25 -7.38
C GLY A 8 -4.65 0.63 -6.20
N SER A 9 -5.22 1.81 -6.45
CA SER A 9 -5.52 2.78 -5.40
C SER A 9 -6.55 2.31 -4.38
N GLU A 10 -7.47 1.44 -4.76
CA GLU A 10 -8.57 1.03 -3.89
C GLU A 10 -8.08 0.45 -2.56
N LEU A 11 -7.13 -0.48 -2.63
CA LEU A 11 -6.60 -1.09 -1.42
C LEU A 11 -5.75 -0.12 -0.60
N ILE A 12 -5.03 0.75 -1.27
CA ILE A 12 -4.20 1.76 -0.59
C ILE A 12 -5.08 2.73 0.18
N LEU A 13 -6.17 3.20 -0.43
CA LEU A 13 -7.08 4.13 0.24
C LEU A 13 -7.76 3.48 1.43
N LEU A 14 -8.18 2.21 1.28
CA LEU A 14 -8.73 1.44 2.40
C LEU A 14 -7.70 1.27 3.52
N GLY A 15 -6.45 1.00 3.15
CA GLY A 15 -5.37 0.84 4.13
C GLY A 15 -5.10 2.12 4.91
N LEU A 16 -5.12 3.26 4.23
CA LEU A 16 -4.95 4.55 4.91
C LEU A 16 -6.07 4.80 5.90
N GLU A 17 -7.31 4.48 5.50
CA GLU A 17 -8.45 4.61 6.38
C GLU A 17 -8.33 3.70 7.60
N ASP A 18 -7.93 2.43 7.36
CA ASP A 18 -7.73 1.47 8.44
C ASP A 18 -6.68 1.94 9.43
N LEU A 19 -5.55 2.46 8.93
CA LEU A 19 -4.49 2.98 9.80
C LEU A 19 -4.96 4.19 10.59
N CYS A 20 -5.77 5.06 10.00
CA CYS A 20 -6.35 6.19 10.72
C CYS A 20 -7.25 5.73 11.87
N GLN A 21 -7.83 4.55 11.76
CA GLN A 21 -8.67 3.96 12.79
C GLN A 21 -7.90 3.07 13.77
N GLY A 22 -6.58 3.02 13.63
CA GLY A 22 -5.74 2.20 14.49
C GLY A 22 -5.69 0.73 14.11
N LYS A 23 -6.14 0.38 12.89
CA LYS A 23 -6.14 -0.99 12.41
C LYS A 23 -4.91 -1.21 11.52
N ASN A 24 -3.90 -1.89 12.04
CA ASN A 24 -2.64 -2.07 11.31
C ASN A 24 -2.44 -3.47 10.73
N ASN A 25 -3.41 -4.36 10.88
CA ASN A 25 -3.29 -5.76 10.45
C ASN A 25 -4.35 -6.15 9.42
N THR A 26 -4.81 -5.19 8.62
CA THR A 26 -5.69 -5.46 7.49
C THR A 26 -4.85 -5.59 6.22
N ILE A 27 -5.44 -6.16 5.16
CA ILE A 27 -4.72 -6.30 3.89
C ILE A 27 -4.21 -4.95 3.39
N GLY A 28 -5.08 -3.94 3.40
CA GLY A 28 -4.69 -2.60 2.94
C GLY A 28 -3.59 -1.99 3.80
N ALA A 29 -3.72 -2.08 5.12
CA ALA A 29 -2.72 -1.56 6.04
C ALA A 29 -1.37 -2.25 5.88
N LEU A 30 -1.38 -3.58 5.67
CA LEU A 30 -0.16 -4.34 5.46
C LEU A 30 0.53 -3.96 4.14
N LEU A 31 -0.26 -3.70 3.09
CA LEU A 31 0.31 -3.23 1.82
C LEU A 31 1.00 -1.87 2.01
N ILE A 32 0.41 -0.98 2.76
CA ILE A 32 1.03 0.31 3.06
C ILE A 32 2.33 0.11 3.85
N ALA A 33 2.33 -0.81 4.81
CA ALA A 33 3.53 -1.10 5.59
C ALA A 33 4.67 -1.62 4.71
N ILE A 34 4.34 -2.49 3.74
CA ILE A 34 5.34 -3.02 2.80
C ILE A 34 6.00 -1.89 2.00
N ALA A 35 5.21 -0.92 1.54
CA ALA A 35 5.69 0.15 0.67
C ALA A 35 5.89 1.48 1.41
N SER A 36 5.95 1.47 2.73
CA SER A 36 5.92 2.70 3.52
C SER A 36 7.02 3.69 3.13
N LEU A 37 8.23 3.22 2.89
CA LEU A 37 9.34 4.10 2.53
C LEU A 37 9.09 4.78 1.17
N ARG A 38 8.68 3.99 0.17
CA ARG A 38 8.39 4.54 -1.16
C ARG A 38 7.27 5.56 -1.11
N LEU A 39 6.20 5.23 -0.37
CA LEU A 39 5.05 6.11 -0.25
C LEU A 39 5.41 7.42 0.45
N THR A 40 6.18 7.33 1.52
CA THR A 40 6.61 8.51 2.27
C THR A 40 7.49 9.42 1.41
N GLU A 41 8.39 8.83 0.63
CA GLU A 41 9.28 9.59 -0.24
C GLU A 41 8.54 10.37 -1.32
N THR A 42 7.33 9.95 -1.70
CA THR A 42 6.52 10.68 -2.66
C THR A 42 5.71 11.81 -2.02
N GLY A 43 5.80 11.97 -0.70
CA GLY A 43 5.07 13.00 0.02
C GLY A 43 3.71 12.56 0.54
N LEU A 44 3.38 11.26 0.42
CA LEU A 44 2.12 10.76 0.93
C LEU A 44 2.18 10.68 2.46
N ASP A 45 1.18 11.26 3.12
CA ASP A 45 1.07 11.18 4.58
C ASP A 45 0.52 9.83 4.98
N ILE A 46 1.32 9.09 5.76
CA ILE A 46 0.88 7.83 6.34
C ILE A 46 0.53 8.10 7.80
N PRO A 47 -0.65 7.62 8.27
CA PRO A 47 -1.04 7.82 9.66
C PRO A 47 0.04 7.33 10.63
N ASN A 48 0.19 8.04 11.73
CA ASN A 48 1.25 7.80 12.70
C ASN A 48 0.91 6.64 13.65
N GLU A 49 0.46 5.52 13.09
CA GLU A 49 0.21 4.30 13.83
C GLU A 49 1.41 3.37 13.69
N PRO A 50 1.75 2.57 14.71
CA PRO A 50 2.82 1.59 14.57
C PRO A 50 2.49 0.60 13.46
N LEU A 51 3.41 0.47 12.51
CA LEU A 51 3.27 -0.49 11.43
C LEU A 51 3.78 -1.86 11.87
N VAL A 52 3.22 -2.92 11.28
CA VAL A 52 3.66 -4.29 11.56
C VAL A 52 5.11 -4.45 11.13
N SER A 53 5.92 -5.15 11.93
CA SER A 53 7.37 -5.24 11.70
C SER A 53 7.73 -6.14 10.52
N GLU A 54 6.93 -7.16 10.22
CA GLU A 54 7.17 -8.06 9.09
C GLU A 54 5.91 -8.13 8.25
N PRO A 55 5.59 -7.04 7.52
CA PRO A 55 4.29 -6.95 6.83
C PRO A 55 4.10 -7.97 5.73
N GLU A 56 5.17 -8.38 5.03
CA GLU A 56 5.05 -9.38 3.97
C GLU A 56 4.61 -10.72 4.53
N LEU A 57 5.23 -11.17 5.62
CA LEU A 57 4.86 -12.42 6.26
C LEU A 57 3.45 -12.36 6.82
N SER A 58 3.10 -11.24 7.45
CA SER A 58 1.76 -11.05 8.00
C SER A 58 0.70 -11.08 6.92
N LEU A 59 0.97 -10.43 5.78
CA LEU A 59 0.04 -10.42 4.65
C LEU A 59 -0.17 -11.83 4.12
N TYR A 60 0.91 -12.57 3.90
CA TYR A 60 0.81 -13.92 3.37
C TYR A 60 0.05 -14.85 4.32
N ALA A 61 0.33 -14.76 5.61
CA ALA A 61 -0.39 -15.54 6.62
C ALA A 61 -1.89 -15.23 6.62
N HIS A 62 -2.24 -13.95 6.47
CA HIS A 62 -3.63 -13.51 6.35
C HIS A 62 -4.32 -14.20 5.19
N LEU A 63 -3.66 -14.20 4.04
CA LEU A 63 -4.24 -14.80 2.83
C LEU A 63 -4.35 -16.30 2.92
N GLN A 64 -3.36 -16.97 3.54
CA GLN A 64 -3.40 -18.41 3.74
C GLN A 64 -4.59 -18.84 4.58
N ASN A 65 -4.99 -18.03 5.56
CA ASN A 65 -6.14 -18.33 6.40
C ASN A 65 -7.47 -18.15 5.68
N GLU A 66 -7.50 -17.36 4.61
CA GLU A 66 -8.75 -17.01 3.95
C GLU A 66 -8.95 -17.64 2.57
N ARG A 67 -7.88 -18.10 1.92
CA ARG A 67 -7.94 -18.52 0.53
C ARG A 67 -7.03 -19.72 0.27
N GLU A 68 -7.43 -20.55 -0.69
CA GLU A 68 -6.57 -21.64 -1.17
C GLU A 68 -5.51 -21.14 -2.14
N ASP A 69 -5.81 -20.07 -2.87
CA ASP A 69 -4.89 -19.48 -3.87
C ASP A 69 -4.05 -18.34 -3.29
N ALA A 70 -3.66 -18.46 -2.03
CA ALA A 70 -2.97 -17.39 -1.30
C ALA A 70 -1.73 -16.89 -2.04
N TYR A 71 -0.92 -17.79 -2.58
CA TYR A 71 0.33 -17.40 -3.24
C TYR A 71 0.07 -16.54 -4.48
N SER A 72 -0.86 -16.96 -5.33
CA SER A 72 -1.22 -16.21 -6.53
C SER A 72 -1.82 -14.86 -6.20
N TYR A 73 -2.69 -14.83 -5.20
CA TYR A 73 -3.32 -13.59 -4.77
C TYR A 73 -2.31 -12.63 -4.14
N TYR A 74 -1.39 -13.17 -3.34
CA TYR A 74 -0.31 -12.37 -2.76
C TYR A 74 0.51 -11.68 -3.85
N ASN A 75 0.91 -12.41 -4.87
CA ASN A 75 1.65 -11.84 -5.99
C ASN A 75 0.84 -10.78 -6.74
N ALA A 76 -0.45 -11.01 -6.93
CA ALA A 76 -1.32 -10.03 -7.59
C ALA A 76 -1.42 -8.74 -6.77
N LEU A 77 -1.52 -8.85 -5.46
CA LEU A 77 -1.56 -7.68 -4.58
C LEU A 77 -0.25 -6.90 -4.63
N LEU A 78 0.89 -7.59 -4.61
CA LEU A 78 2.19 -6.92 -4.70
C LEU A 78 2.38 -6.25 -6.05
N ASN A 79 1.90 -6.86 -7.13
CA ASN A 79 1.95 -6.25 -8.46
C ASN A 79 1.11 -4.97 -8.51
N SER A 80 -0.09 -5.00 -7.92
CA SER A 80 -0.95 -3.81 -7.83
C SER A 80 -0.28 -2.71 -7.00
N LEU A 81 0.34 -3.08 -5.90
CA LEU A 81 1.06 -2.15 -5.05
C LEU A 81 2.21 -1.49 -5.81
N ASN A 82 3.00 -2.29 -6.52
CA ASN A 82 4.11 -1.78 -7.32
C ASN A 82 3.63 -0.83 -8.41
N SER A 83 2.51 -1.14 -9.06
CA SER A 83 1.93 -0.27 -10.09
C SER A 83 1.49 1.06 -9.48
N PHE A 84 0.86 1.02 -8.32
CA PHE A 84 0.45 2.24 -7.61
C PHE A 84 1.67 3.08 -7.25
N CYS A 85 2.68 2.48 -6.66
CA CYS A 85 3.89 3.19 -6.25
C CYS A 85 4.61 3.80 -7.45
N ALA A 86 4.74 3.06 -8.53
CA ALA A 86 5.40 3.56 -9.74
C ALA A 86 4.64 4.75 -10.33
N ALA A 87 3.31 4.67 -10.39
CA ALA A 87 2.50 5.78 -10.90
C ALA A 87 2.60 7.00 -10.00
N LEU A 88 2.60 6.80 -8.69
CA LEU A 88 2.72 7.89 -7.73
C LEU A 88 4.10 8.55 -7.80
N GLU A 89 5.15 7.75 -7.90
CA GLU A 89 6.51 8.25 -8.05
C GLU A 89 6.67 9.08 -9.31
N LEU A 90 6.07 8.63 -10.41
CA LEU A 90 6.11 9.36 -11.66
C LEU A 90 5.41 10.70 -11.57
N LYS A 91 4.23 10.73 -10.96
CA LYS A 91 3.50 12.00 -10.75
C LYS A 91 4.26 12.95 -9.85
N SER A 92 4.87 12.44 -8.80
CA SER A 92 5.69 13.23 -7.90
C SER A 92 6.86 13.86 -8.63
N LYS A 93 7.51 13.10 -9.50
CA LYS A 93 8.62 13.58 -10.30
C LYS A 93 8.18 14.69 -11.26
N TYR A 94 7.04 14.53 -11.93
CA TYR A 94 6.51 15.55 -12.83
C TYR A 94 6.19 16.85 -12.10
N GLN A 95 5.62 16.74 -10.90
CA GLN A 95 5.32 17.93 -10.11
C GLN A 95 6.57 18.69 -9.72
N ARG A 96 7.67 17.99 -9.45
CA ARG A 96 8.95 18.63 -9.11
C ARG A 96 9.57 19.36 -10.29
N THR A 97 9.36 18.86 -11.50
CA THR A 97 9.98 19.42 -12.70
C THR A 97 9.19 20.57 -13.32
N ARG A 98 8.01 20.88 -12.79
CA ARG A 98 7.15 21.94 -13.32
C ARG A 98 7.41 23.32 -12.74
N ILE A 99 8.42 23.46 -11.97
CA ILE A 99 8.78 24.75 -11.34
C ILE A 99 9.35 25.73 -12.36
#